data_1e645f276c30f3493377dc337256acf7
#
_entry.id   1e645f276c30f3493377dc337256acf7
#
_cell.length_a   1.000
_cell.length_b   1.000
_cell.length_c   1.000
_cell.angle_alpha   90.00
_cell.angle_beta   90.00
_cell.angle_gamma   90.00
#
_symmetry.space_group_name_H-M   'P 1'
#
loop_
_entity.id
_entity.type
_entity.pdbx_description
1 polymer ?
#
loop_
_entity_poly.entity_id
_entity_poly.type
_entity_poly.pdbx_seq_one_letter_code
_entity_poly.pdbx_strand_id
1 'polypeptide(L)'
;MGGYWHPCWIPTQPELISIGNNVTVAADVRLYEHDMIRLMFDDDLNYIGPYIKYYTGPITIEDNVVIGARAIILYNVTIGKNALVAAGSVVTKDVPPYAIVGGNPAKVIGNTKDLLKKRMVYSGVNTDHFCFEDNYRE
;
A
#
# COMPACT_ATOMS: atom_id res chain seq x y z
N MET A 1 5.78 -18.30 3.95
CA MET A 1 6.36 -17.39 2.94
C MET A 1 5.68 -17.68 1.61
N GLY A 2 4.95 -16.77 1.10
CA GLY A 2 4.30 -16.82 -0.20
C GLY A 2 3.91 -15.39 -0.55
N GLY A 3 4.26 -14.96 -1.70
CA GLY A 3 3.95 -13.64 -2.21
C GLY A 3 4.60 -13.50 -3.56
N TYR A 4 4.11 -12.58 -4.34
CA TYR A 4 4.64 -12.29 -5.65
C TYR A 4 5.15 -10.86 -5.67
N TRP A 5 6.41 -10.69 -6.02
CA TRP A 5 7.06 -9.41 -6.21
C TRP A 5 7.56 -9.31 -7.64
N HIS A 6 7.14 -8.30 -8.35
CA HIS A 6 7.66 -7.99 -9.68
C HIS A 6 8.63 -6.80 -9.58
N PRO A 7 9.91 -7.02 -9.25
CA PRO A 7 10.82 -5.95 -8.95
C PRO A 7 11.30 -5.30 -10.25
N CYS A 8 10.92 -4.06 -10.46
CA CYS A 8 11.57 -3.22 -11.44
C CYS A 8 12.29 -2.02 -10.79
N TRP A 9 12.24 -1.93 -9.46
CA TRP A 9 12.84 -0.83 -8.72
C TRP A 9 13.14 -1.22 -7.28
N ILE A 10 14.31 -0.78 -6.79
CA ILE A 10 14.75 -0.98 -5.41
C ILE A 10 14.70 0.36 -4.69
N PRO A 11 14.07 0.47 -3.53
CA PRO A 11 14.08 1.68 -2.71
C PRO A 11 15.51 2.11 -2.33
N THR A 12 15.71 3.40 -2.14
CA THR A 12 17.02 3.94 -1.73
C THR A 12 17.33 3.63 -0.27
N GLN A 13 16.31 3.48 0.56
CA GLN A 13 16.42 3.13 1.98
C GLN A 13 15.55 1.91 2.29
N PRO A 14 15.94 0.72 1.81
CA PRO A 14 15.14 -0.48 1.95
C PRO A 14 14.92 -0.90 3.42
N GLU A 15 15.78 -0.45 4.33
CA GLU A 15 15.63 -0.67 5.78
C GLU A 15 14.39 0.00 6.38
N LEU A 16 13.81 0.98 5.69
CA LEU A 16 12.56 1.63 6.11
C LEU A 16 11.31 0.90 5.62
N ILE A 17 11.47 -0.17 4.85
CA ILE A 17 10.34 -0.90 4.27
C ILE A 17 10.21 -2.26 4.93
N SER A 18 9.05 -2.50 5.52
CA SER A 18 8.66 -3.80 6.10
C SER A 18 7.56 -4.43 5.27
N ILE A 19 7.75 -5.68 4.89
CA ILE A 19 6.79 -6.44 4.08
C ILE A 19 6.47 -7.74 4.80
N GLY A 20 5.19 -7.97 5.04
CA GLY A 20 4.66 -9.16 5.69
C GLY A 20 4.66 -10.41 4.80
N ASN A 21 3.93 -11.42 5.23
CA ASN A 21 3.82 -12.69 4.52
C ASN A 21 2.73 -12.61 3.43
N ASN A 22 2.91 -13.40 2.37
CA ASN A 22 1.94 -13.53 1.29
C ASN A 22 1.50 -12.19 0.66
N VAL A 23 2.44 -11.26 0.52
CA VAL A 23 2.20 -9.98 -0.13
C VAL A 23 2.44 -10.09 -1.62
N THR A 24 1.49 -9.60 -2.41
CA THR A 24 1.61 -9.52 -3.87
C THR A 24 1.84 -8.09 -4.31
N VAL A 25 2.94 -7.85 -4.98
CA VAL A 25 3.29 -6.55 -5.56
C VAL A 25 3.35 -6.68 -7.07
N ALA A 26 2.42 -6.03 -7.76
CA ALA A 26 2.34 -6.09 -9.21
C ALA A 26 3.39 -5.19 -9.89
N ALA A 27 3.39 -5.19 -11.22
CA ALA A 27 4.40 -4.50 -12.01
C ALA A 27 4.40 -2.97 -11.76
N ASP A 28 5.58 -2.39 -11.79
CA ASP A 28 5.82 -0.94 -11.73
C ASP A 28 5.31 -0.23 -10.46
N VAL A 29 5.10 -0.96 -9.37
CA VAL A 29 4.79 -0.37 -8.07
C VAL A 29 6.01 0.40 -7.56
N ARG A 30 5.77 1.59 -6.98
CA ARG A 30 6.81 2.43 -6.38
C ARG A 30 6.55 2.64 -4.90
N LEU A 31 7.60 2.49 -4.12
CA LEU A 31 7.60 2.75 -2.68
C LEU A 31 8.57 3.90 -2.44
N TYR A 32 8.05 5.04 -1.98
CA TYR A 32 8.86 6.23 -1.72
C TYR A 32 8.95 6.49 -0.23
N GLU A 33 10.07 6.16 0.36
CA GLU A 33 10.38 6.29 1.78
C GLU A 33 10.81 7.71 2.19
N HIS A 34 10.96 8.62 1.24
CA HIS A 34 11.33 10.02 1.48
C HIS A 34 10.79 10.94 0.39
N ASP A 35 10.87 12.25 0.63
CA ASP A 35 10.62 13.27 -0.39
C ASP A 35 11.87 14.12 -0.64
N MET A 36 11.78 14.99 -1.64
CA MET A 36 12.84 15.89 -2.07
C MET A 36 12.50 17.36 -1.81
N ILE A 37 11.47 17.63 -1.02
CA ILE A 37 10.93 18.98 -0.81
C ILE A 37 11.99 19.92 -0.22
N ARG A 38 12.90 19.38 0.60
CA ARG A 38 14.01 20.15 1.14
C ARG A 38 14.76 20.95 0.07
N LEU A 39 14.93 20.38 -1.12
CA LEU A 39 15.75 21.00 -2.18
C LEU A 39 15.16 22.32 -2.69
N MET A 40 13.84 22.51 -2.57
CA MET A 40 13.23 23.79 -2.98
C MET A 40 13.62 24.97 -2.09
N PHE A 41 14.15 24.69 -0.89
CA PHE A 41 14.53 25.71 0.08
C PHE A 41 16.03 26.05 0.04
N ASP A 42 16.82 25.30 -0.74
CA ASP A 42 18.26 25.50 -0.78
C ASP A 42 18.68 26.78 -1.52
N ASP A 43 17.92 27.21 -2.54
CA ASP A 43 18.24 28.36 -3.37
C ASP A 43 17.58 29.66 -2.89
N ASP A 44 16.27 29.62 -2.62
CA ASP A 44 15.50 30.81 -2.30
C ASP A 44 15.50 31.17 -0.80
N LEU A 45 15.75 30.19 0.05
CA LEU A 45 15.79 30.35 1.49
C LEU A 45 17.14 29.93 2.06
N ASN A 46 18.23 30.44 1.48
CA ASN A 46 19.62 30.13 1.83
C ASN A 46 19.91 30.04 3.33
N TYR A 47 19.09 30.68 4.13
CA TYR A 47 19.24 30.73 5.57
C TYR A 47 18.60 29.55 6.29
N ILE A 48 17.55 28.96 5.70
CA ILE A 48 16.75 27.90 6.33
C ILE A 48 17.11 26.53 5.78
N GLY A 49 17.53 26.44 4.52
CA GLY A 49 17.82 25.18 3.83
C GLY A 49 18.73 24.22 4.60
N PRO A 50 19.85 24.66 5.17
CA PRO A 50 20.76 23.80 5.94
C PRO A 50 20.15 23.19 7.19
N TYR A 51 19.08 23.79 7.72
CA TYR A 51 18.40 23.32 8.93
C TYR A 51 17.21 22.40 8.64
N ILE A 52 16.76 22.32 7.39
CA ILE A 52 15.66 21.45 6.99
C ILE A 52 16.24 20.08 6.61
N LYS A 53 15.88 19.06 7.35
CA LYS A 53 16.26 17.68 7.06
C LYS A 53 15.41 17.10 5.93
N TYR A 54 15.93 16.11 5.22
CA TYR A 54 15.12 15.27 4.37
C TYR A 54 14.04 14.61 5.21
N TYR A 55 12.82 14.68 4.71
CA TYR A 55 11.70 13.99 5.35
C TYR A 55 11.71 12.54 4.89
N THR A 56 11.86 11.64 5.83
CA THR A 56 11.86 10.19 5.60
C THR A 56 10.86 9.52 6.53
N GLY A 57 10.35 8.38 6.14
CA GLY A 57 9.46 7.63 7.00
C GLY A 57 9.26 6.19 6.53
N PRO A 58 8.90 5.29 7.46
CA PRO A 58 8.72 3.89 7.15
C PRO A 58 7.50 3.65 6.26
N ILE A 59 7.56 2.55 5.51
CA ILE A 59 6.42 1.94 4.83
C ILE A 59 6.26 0.54 5.38
N THR A 60 5.08 0.24 5.91
CA THR A 60 4.76 -1.08 6.43
C THR A 60 3.65 -1.70 5.61
N ILE A 61 3.88 -2.86 5.06
CA ILE A 61 2.89 -3.65 4.33
C ILE A 61 2.67 -4.92 5.12
N GLU A 62 1.46 -5.08 5.66
CA GLU A 62 1.13 -6.23 6.48
C GLU A 62 0.81 -7.48 5.63
N ASP A 63 0.40 -8.57 6.28
CA ASP A 63 0.18 -9.85 5.64
C ASP A 63 -1.00 -9.83 4.64
N ASN A 64 -0.92 -10.66 3.62
CA ASN A 64 -1.98 -10.91 2.62
C ASN A 64 -2.43 -9.65 1.87
N VAL A 65 -1.55 -8.70 1.67
CA VAL A 65 -1.83 -7.46 0.92
C VAL A 65 -1.58 -7.67 -0.57
N VAL A 66 -2.43 -7.10 -1.39
CA VAL A 66 -2.23 -7.01 -2.84
C VAL A 66 -2.07 -5.54 -3.23
N ILE A 67 -0.99 -5.25 -3.94
CA ILE A 67 -0.73 -3.91 -4.49
C ILE A 67 -0.79 -3.99 -6.00
N GLY A 68 -1.79 -3.32 -6.58
CA GLY A 68 -2.02 -3.27 -8.02
C GLY A 68 -0.91 -2.54 -8.77
N ALA A 69 -0.79 -2.86 -10.04
CA ALA A 69 0.26 -2.33 -10.92
C ALA A 69 0.28 -0.79 -10.94
N ARG A 70 1.47 -0.22 -10.98
CA ARG A 70 1.72 1.23 -11.04
C ARG A 70 1.20 2.02 -9.84
N ALA A 71 0.88 1.35 -8.73
CA ALA A 71 0.57 2.06 -7.49
C ALA A 71 1.83 2.73 -6.93
N ILE A 72 1.62 3.84 -6.24
CA ILE A 72 2.65 4.58 -5.52
C ILE A 72 2.28 4.59 -4.05
N ILE A 73 3.18 4.14 -3.19
CA ILE A 73 3.02 4.16 -1.75
C ILE A 73 4.03 5.15 -1.18
N LEU A 74 3.56 6.13 -0.44
CA LEU A 74 4.40 7.14 0.17
C LEU A 74 4.85 6.75 1.58
N TYR A 75 5.82 7.47 2.08
CA TYR A 75 6.37 7.31 3.42
C TYR A 75 5.33 7.51 4.53
N ASN A 76 5.61 6.96 5.69
CA ASN A 76 4.72 6.96 6.86
C ASN A 76 3.34 6.32 6.59
N VAL A 77 3.28 5.33 5.71
CA VAL A 77 2.06 4.59 5.39
C VAL A 77 2.17 3.17 5.89
N THR A 78 1.12 2.72 6.58
CA THR A 78 0.88 1.32 6.89
C THR A 78 -0.29 0.81 6.06
N ILE A 79 -0.06 -0.27 5.31
CA ILE A 79 -1.13 -0.97 4.60
C ILE A 79 -1.53 -2.17 5.44
N GLY A 80 -2.74 -2.12 5.98
CA GLY A 80 -3.27 -3.12 6.89
C GLY A 80 -3.50 -4.48 6.21
N LYS A 81 -3.47 -5.53 7.01
CA LYS A 81 -3.63 -6.92 6.54
C LYS A 81 -4.87 -7.11 5.67
N ASN A 82 -4.76 -7.98 4.69
CA ASN A 82 -5.86 -8.33 3.77
C ASN A 82 -6.42 -7.14 2.96
N ALA A 83 -5.68 -6.05 2.86
CA ALA A 83 -6.05 -4.89 2.06
C ALA A 83 -5.68 -5.07 0.59
N LEU A 84 -6.34 -4.29 -0.25
CA LEU A 84 -6.07 -4.20 -1.68
C LEU A 84 -5.85 -2.73 -2.06
N VAL A 85 -4.73 -2.45 -2.68
CA VAL A 85 -4.46 -1.18 -3.34
C VAL A 85 -4.74 -1.35 -4.83
N ALA A 86 -5.71 -0.60 -5.35
CA ALA A 86 -6.05 -0.65 -6.76
C ALA A 86 -4.91 -0.13 -7.65
N ALA A 87 -4.83 -0.65 -8.87
CA ALA A 87 -3.81 -0.23 -9.83
C ALA A 87 -3.82 1.30 -10.07
N GLY A 88 -2.66 1.89 -10.23
CA GLY A 88 -2.49 3.33 -10.50
C GLY A 88 -2.80 4.25 -9.32
N SER A 89 -3.02 3.73 -8.13
CA SER A 89 -3.35 4.53 -6.94
C SER A 89 -2.13 5.20 -6.33
N VAL A 90 -2.34 6.36 -5.70
CA VAL A 90 -1.32 7.04 -4.89
C VAL A 90 -1.74 7.03 -3.43
N VAL A 91 -1.11 6.17 -2.63
CA VAL A 91 -1.44 5.98 -1.23
C VAL A 91 -0.62 6.95 -0.37
N THR A 92 -1.30 7.87 0.27
CA THR A 92 -0.71 8.95 1.07
C THR A 92 -1.02 8.83 2.56
N LYS A 93 -1.88 7.89 2.95
CA LYS A 93 -2.33 7.66 4.32
C LYS A 93 -2.46 6.16 4.58
N ASP A 94 -2.50 5.79 5.84
CA ASP A 94 -2.73 4.41 6.26
C ASP A 94 -3.98 3.81 5.62
N VAL A 95 -3.86 2.55 5.25
CA VAL A 95 -4.95 1.76 4.68
C VAL A 95 -5.45 0.80 5.75
N PRO A 96 -6.73 0.88 6.14
CA PRO A 96 -7.28 -0.04 7.14
C PRO A 96 -7.22 -1.50 6.68
N PRO A 97 -7.12 -2.45 7.59
CA PRO A 97 -7.25 -3.87 7.26
C PRO A 97 -8.54 -4.15 6.48
N TYR A 98 -8.48 -5.05 5.52
CA TYR A 98 -9.57 -5.44 4.64
C TYR A 98 -10.12 -4.35 3.72
N ALA A 99 -9.56 -3.15 3.74
CA ALA A 99 -10.00 -2.08 2.84
C ALA A 99 -9.50 -2.30 1.42
N ILE A 100 -10.30 -1.84 0.47
CA ILE A 100 -9.88 -1.59 -0.89
C ILE A 100 -9.74 -0.08 -1.04
N VAL A 101 -8.55 0.36 -1.42
CA VAL A 101 -8.29 1.78 -1.70
C VAL A 101 -7.95 1.99 -3.16
N GLY A 102 -8.33 3.13 -3.70
CA GLY A 102 -8.05 3.49 -5.08
C GLY A 102 -8.10 4.99 -5.32
N GLY A 103 -7.46 5.42 -6.40
CA GLY A 103 -7.41 6.79 -6.83
C GLY A 103 -6.16 7.55 -6.42
N ASN A 104 -6.13 8.84 -6.72
CA ASN A 104 -5.06 9.77 -6.37
C ASN A 104 -5.65 11.09 -5.82
N PRO A 105 -5.52 11.39 -4.52
CA PRO A 105 -5.04 10.49 -3.49
C PRO A 105 -5.96 9.28 -3.27
N ALA A 106 -5.40 8.15 -2.89
CA ALA A 106 -6.19 6.93 -2.69
C ALA A 106 -7.17 7.08 -1.52
N LYS A 107 -8.38 6.57 -1.71
CA LYS A 107 -9.45 6.56 -0.72
C LYS A 107 -10.07 5.17 -0.65
N VAL A 108 -10.70 4.85 0.46
CA VAL A 108 -11.44 3.60 0.61
C VAL A 108 -12.62 3.58 -0.37
N ILE A 109 -12.65 2.59 -1.24
CA ILE A 109 -13.67 2.39 -2.27
C ILE A 109 -14.43 1.08 -2.10
N GLY A 110 -14.07 0.27 -1.13
CA GLY A 110 -14.72 -1.01 -0.85
C GLY A 110 -13.98 -1.80 0.23
N ASN A 111 -14.35 -3.06 0.36
CA ASN A 111 -13.68 -3.99 1.23
C ASN A 111 -13.44 -5.34 0.54
N THR A 112 -12.41 -6.04 0.98
CA THR A 112 -11.97 -7.29 0.36
C THR A 112 -12.91 -8.46 0.65
N LYS A 113 -13.72 -8.40 1.70
CA LYS A 113 -14.72 -9.45 2.01
C LYS A 113 -15.83 -9.46 0.96
N ASP A 114 -16.35 -8.29 0.60
CA ASP A 114 -17.36 -8.18 -0.46
C ASP A 114 -16.79 -8.54 -1.83
N LEU A 115 -15.53 -8.17 -2.08
CA LEU A 115 -14.82 -8.58 -3.29
C LEU A 115 -14.69 -10.10 -3.35
N LEU A 116 -14.34 -10.75 -2.24
CA LEU A 116 -14.26 -12.22 -2.17
C LEU A 116 -15.59 -12.87 -2.53
N LYS A 117 -16.70 -12.41 -1.94
CA LYS A 117 -18.04 -12.92 -2.27
C LYS A 117 -18.34 -12.83 -3.76
N LYS A 118 -18.06 -11.68 -4.38
CA LYS A 118 -18.25 -11.49 -5.82
C LYS A 118 -17.38 -12.44 -6.65
N ARG A 119 -16.15 -12.68 -6.23
CA ARG A 119 -15.24 -13.59 -6.95
C ARG A 119 -15.64 -15.05 -6.80
N MET A 120 -16.19 -15.44 -5.65
CA MET A 120 -16.72 -16.78 -5.45
C MET A 120 -17.91 -17.04 -6.39
N VAL A 121 -18.86 -16.12 -6.49
CA VAL A 121 -19.98 -16.22 -7.41
C VAL A 121 -19.48 -16.33 -8.85
N TYR A 122 -18.56 -15.47 -9.26
CA TYR A 122 -17.95 -15.52 -10.59
C TYR A 122 -17.28 -16.88 -10.89
N SER A 123 -16.67 -17.47 -9.89
CA SER A 123 -15.99 -18.78 -10.00
C SER A 123 -16.95 -19.97 -9.90
N GLY A 124 -18.27 -19.77 -9.83
CA GLY A 124 -19.25 -20.81 -9.69
C GLY A 124 -19.23 -21.52 -8.33
N VAL A 125 -18.65 -20.90 -7.32
CA VAL A 125 -18.62 -21.44 -5.95
C VAL A 125 -19.95 -21.16 -5.29
N ASN A 126 -20.61 -22.21 -4.75
CA ASN A 126 -21.80 -22.04 -3.94
C ASN A 126 -21.42 -21.35 -2.62
N THR A 127 -21.97 -20.16 -2.40
CA THR A 127 -21.69 -19.34 -1.22
C THR A 127 -22.64 -19.61 -0.05
N ASP A 128 -23.66 -20.47 -0.21
CA ASP A 128 -24.66 -20.72 0.82
C ASP A 128 -24.09 -21.40 2.07
N HIS A 129 -22.97 -22.08 1.92
CA HIS A 129 -22.28 -22.77 3.01
C HIS A 129 -21.11 -21.97 3.62
N PHE A 130 -20.81 -20.79 3.09
CA PHE A 130 -19.74 -19.96 3.64
C PHE A 130 -20.31 -18.98 4.66
N CYS A 131 -20.03 -19.27 5.92
CA CYS A 131 -20.29 -18.34 7.00
C CYS A 131 -19.25 -17.22 6.93
N PHE A 132 -19.64 -16.07 6.39
CA PHE A 132 -18.84 -14.86 6.42
C PHE A 132 -18.95 -14.15 7.78
N GLU A 133 -19.51 -14.83 8.75
CA GLU A 133 -19.66 -14.29 10.09
C GLU A 133 -18.33 -14.29 10.82
N ASP A 134 -17.97 -13.13 11.26
CA ASP A 134 -17.22 -12.76 12.46
C ASP A 134 -15.79 -13.30 12.72
N ASN A 135 -15.22 -14.18 11.91
CA ASN A 135 -13.81 -14.59 12.09
C ASN A 135 -12.81 -13.52 11.67
N TYR A 136 -13.27 -12.34 11.33
CA TYR A 136 -12.46 -11.21 10.91
C TYR A 136 -12.63 -9.99 11.82
N ARG A 137 -13.14 -10.19 13.02
CA ARG A 137 -13.04 -9.20 14.09
C ARG A 137 -11.66 -9.39 14.74
N GLU A 138 -10.86 -8.36 14.59
CA GLU A 138 -9.48 -8.16 15.06
C GLU A 138 -8.38 -8.56 14.08
#